data_b4f407f9d48bfdae56fd49e0354d886e
#
_entry.id   b4f407f9d48bfdae56fd49e0354d886e
#
_cell.length_a   1.000
_cell.length_b   1.000
_cell.length_c   1.000
_cell.angle_alpha   90.00
_cell.angle_beta   90.00
_cell.angle_gamma   90.00
#
_symmetry.space_group_name_H-M   'P 1'
#
loop_
_entity.id
_entity.type
_entity.pdbx_description
1 polymer ?
#
loop_
_entity_poly.entity_id
_entity_poly.type
_entity_poly.pdbx_seq_one_letter_code
_entity_poly.pdbx_strand_id
1 'polypeptide(L)'
;MNTMKKIALILTVLMVSQFAKAQENRVITTGVPFLLIAADARSAGMADMGVATSADAFSQQYNPSKYAFSLQKQGFSVSYTPYLTSIANDISLGQITYYNRINERSAFAGSLRYFGLGDIQLTDAVGTPLTTVSP
;
A
#
# COMPACT_ATOMS: atom_id res chain seq x y z
N MET A 1 -6.73 38.38 30.41
CA MET A 1 -6.78 36.95 30.83
C MET A 1 -5.87 36.81 32.01
N ASN A 2 -6.39 36.43 33.20
CA ASN A 2 -5.64 36.37 34.45
C ASN A 2 -4.48 35.37 34.38
N THR A 3 -3.37 35.69 35.01
CA THR A 3 -2.16 34.87 35.04
C THR A 3 -2.45 33.41 35.47
N MET A 4 -3.37 33.18 36.37
CA MET A 4 -3.86 31.86 36.78
C MET A 4 -4.48 31.08 35.63
N LYS A 5 -5.27 31.73 34.74
CA LYS A 5 -5.89 31.07 33.56
C LYS A 5 -4.83 30.69 32.53
N LYS A 6 -3.80 31.49 32.33
CA LYS A 6 -2.68 31.19 31.43
C LYS A 6 -1.87 29.98 31.94
N ILE A 7 -1.59 29.94 33.26
CA ILE A 7 -0.89 28.80 33.86
C ILE A 7 -1.71 27.52 33.77
N ALA A 8 -3.02 27.59 34.04
CA ALA A 8 -3.91 26.45 33.92
C ALA A 8 -3.96 25.92 32.46
N LEU A 9 -4.01 26.81 31.45
CA LEU A 9 -4.01 26.43 30.06
C LEU A 9 -2.70 25.77 29.63
N ILE A 10 -1.56 26.27 30.07
CA ILE A 10 -0.24 25.67 29.79
C ILE A 10 -0.14 24.29 30.43
N LEU A 11 -0.59 24.12 31.66
CA LEU A 11 -0.61 22.83 32.37
C LEU A 11 -1.53 21.82 31.64
N THR A 12 -2.68 22.23 31.16
CA THR A 12 -3.59 21.36 30.39
C THR A 12 -2.97 20.91 29.07
N VAL A 13 -2.32 21.82 28.33
CA VAL A 13 -1.62 21.49 27.08
C VAL A 13 -0.46 20.52 27.34
N LEU A 14 0.31 20.72 28.41
CA LEU A 14 1.38 19.82 28.80
C LEU A 14 0.86 18.43 29.20
N MET A 15 -0.26 18.34 29.90
CA MET A 15 -0.88 17.04 30.23
C MET A 15 -1.39 16.29 28.97
N VAL A 16 -2.00 16.99 28.04
CA VAL A 16 -2.52 16.37 26.78
C VAL A 16 -1.38 15.86 25.92
N SER A 17 -0.22 16.51 25.89
CA SER A 17 0.94 16.06 25.11
C SER A 17 1.52 14.71 25.59
N GLN A 18 1.29 14.32 26.85
CA GLN A 18 1.76 13.02 27.38
C GLN A 18 0.93 11.84 26.86
N PHE A 19 -0.28 12.08 26.36
CA PHE A 19 -1.11 11.03 25.74
C PHE A 19 -0.81 10.80 24.25
N ALA A 20 -0.06 11.70 23.62
CA ALA A 20 0.39 11.56 22.24
C ALA A 20 1.62 10.62 22.14
N LYS A 21 1.52 9.42 22.70
CA LYS A 21 2.50 8.37 22.44
C LYS A 21 2.16 7.77 21.09
N ALA A 22 2.94 8.12 20.07
CA ALA A 22 2.92 7.39 18.81
C ALA A 22 3.19 5.91 19.13
N GLN A 23 2.38 5.02 18.56
CA GLN A 23 2.50 3.58 18.76
C GLN A 23 3.89 3.11 18.32
N GLU A 24 4.74 2.84 19.28
CA GLU A 24 6.14 2.44 19.08
C GLU A 24 6.28 0.98 18.64
N ASN A 25 5.23 0.18 18.76
CA ASN A 25 5.21 -1.22 18.36
C ASN A 25 4.24 -1.46 17.18
N ARG A 26 4.70 -1.21 15.96
CA ARG A 26 4.04 -1.79 14.79
C ARG A 26 4.37 -3.28 14.74
N VAL A 27 3.51 -4.07 15.32
CA VAL A 27 3.49 -5.51 15.04
C VAL A 27 3.23 -5.66 13.55
N ILE A 28 4.06 -6.42 12.85
CA ILE A 28 3.79 -6.80 11.45
C ILE A 28 2.48 -7.59 11.48
N THR A 29 1.40 -6.98 11.03
CA THR A 29 0.05 -7.55 11.10
C THR A 29 -0.32 -8.35 9.86
N THR A 30 0.54 -8.39 8.83
CA THR A 30 0.31 -9.12 7.60
C THR A 30 1.48 -10.06 7.29
N GLY A 31 1.16 -11.29 6.91
CA GLY A 31 2.14 -12.25 6.39
C GLY A 31 2.53 -11.99 4.93
N VAL A 32 1.88 -11.03 4.25
CA VAL A 32 2.09 -10.74 2.83
C VAL A 32 2.26 -9.24 2.61
N PRO A 33 3.42 -8.66 3.00
CA PRO A 33 3.64 -7.21 3.00
C PRO A 33 3.52 -6.56 1.63
N PHE A 34 3.79 -7.27 0.54
CA PHE A 34 3.71 -6.73 -0.83
C PHE A 34 2.28 -6.35 -1.24
N LEU A 35 1.27 -6.83 -0.53
CA LEU A 35 -0.12 -6.38 -0.75
C LEU A 35 -0.34 -4.93 -0.32
N LEU A 36 0.55 -4.36 0.49
CA LEU A 36 0.51 -2.96 0.90
C LEU A 36 1.17 -2.01 -0.11
N ILE A 37 1.85 -2.54 -1.12
CA ILE A 37 2.48 -1.71 -2.16
C ILE A 37 1.39 -1.25 -3.13
N ALA A 38 1.43 0.03 -3.52
CA ALA A 38 0.50 0.61 -4.49
C ALA A 38 0.44 -0.22 -5.78
N ALA A 39 -0.76 -0.47 -6.26
CA ALA A 39 -0.99 -1.30 -7.45
C ALA A 39 -0.64 -0.60 -8.76
N ASP A 40 -0.64 0.72 -8.75
CA ASP A 40 -0.48 1.55 -9.94
C ASP A 40 0.26 2.86 -9.64
N ALA A 41 0.81 3.47 -10.69
CA ALA A 41 1.58 4.70 -10.58
C ALA A 41 0.75 5.91 -10.12
N ARG A 42 -0.56 5.94 -10.40
CA ARG A 42 -1.43 7.04 -9.98
C ARG A 42 -1.61 7.05 -8.47
N SER A 43 -1.99 5.92 -7.87
CA SER A 43 -2.15 5.83 -6.42
C SER A 43 -0.81 5.97 -5.69
N ALA A 44 0.28 5.43 -6.23
CA ALA A 44 1.62 5.64 -5.70
C ALA A 44 2.00 7.13 -5.66
N GLY A 45 1.74 7.86 -6.76
CA GLY A 45 1.98 9.31 -6.82
C GLY A 45 1.09 10.16 -5.92
N MET A 46 -0.04 9.62 -5.46
CA MET A 46 -0.98 10.24 -4.52
C MET A 46 -0.83 9.73 -3.09
N ALA A 47 0.35 9.26 -2.70
CA ALA A 47 0.62 8.71 -1.37
C ALA A 47 -0.32 7.53 -1.02
N ASP A 48 -0.51 6.62 -1.98
CA ASP A 48 -1.31 5.40 -1.84
C ASP A 48 -2.83 5.65 -1.63
N MET A 49 -3.32 6.78 -2.12
CA MET A 49 -4.74 7.08 -2.09
C MET A 49 -5.49 6.34 -3.20
N GLY A 50 -6.52 5.58 -2.85
CA GLY A 50 -7.29 4.82 -3.82
C GLY A 50 -8.72 4.52 -3.41
N VAL A 51 -9.04 4.61 -2.12
CA VAL A 51 -10.34 4.18 -1.56
C VAL A 51 -11.50 5.01 -2.08
N ALA A 52 -11.36 6.35 -2.06
CA ALA A 52 -12.43 7.31 -2.38
C ALA A 52 -12.22 8.06 -3.70
N THR A 53 -11.24 7.67 -4.50
CA THR A 53 -11.03 8.23 -5.84
C THR A 53 -12.09 7.71 -6.83
N SER A 54 -12.20 8.32 -8.01
CA SER A 54 -13.05 7.81 -9.08
C SER A 54 -12.73 6.36 -9.43
N ALA A 55 -13.74 5.60 -9.90
CA ALA A 55 -13.56 4.23 -10.33
C ALA A 55 -12.61 4.16 -11.53
N ASP A 56 -11.62 3.29 -11.44
CA ASP A 56 -10.66 2.96 -12.50
C ASP A 56 -10.36 1.46 -12.51
N ALA A 57 -9.58 1.00 -13.47
CA ALA A 57 -9.28 -0.43 -13.61
C ALA A 57 -8.42 -1.00 -12.46
N PHE A 58 -7.77 -0.17 -11.63
CA PHE A 58 -6.99 -0.58 -10.48
C PHE A 58 -7.75 -0.54 -9.14
N SER A 59 -9.02 -0.19 -9.17
CA SER A 59 -9.86 -0.06 -7.97
C SER A 59 -9.95 -1.33 -7.12
N GLN A 60 -9.64 -2.50 -7.68
CA GLN A 60 -9.60 -3.78 -6.98
C GLN A 60 -8.73 -3.76 -5.72
N GLN A 61 -7.62 -3.03 -5.77
CA GLN A 61 -6.68 -2.94 -4.65
C GLN A 61 -7.28 -2.26 -3.41
N TYR A 62 -8.04 -1.18 -3.65
CA TYR A 62 -8.46 -0.26 -2.60
C TYR A 62 -9.93 -0.40 -2.24
N ASN A 63 -10.79 -0.48 -3.25
CA ASN A 63 -12.24 -0.53 -3.07
C ASN A 63 -12.90 -1.14 -4.32
N PRO A 64 -13.09 -2.44 -4.37
CA PRO A 64 -13.73 -3.11 -5.51
C PRO A 64 -15.19 -2.69 -5.72
N SER A 65 -15.89 -2.17 -4.70
CA SER A 65 -17.26 -1.69 -4.83
C SER A 65 -17.40 -0.55 -5.86
N LYS A 66 -16.33 0.18 -6.12
CA LYS A 66 -16.29 1.28 -7.11
C LYS A 66 -16.63 0.81 -8.53
N TYR A 67 -16.41 -0.46 -8.86
CA TYR A 67 -16.72 -0.97 -10.19
C TYR A 67 -18.21 -0.92 -10.54
N ALA A 68 -19.10 -1.03 -9.56
CA ALA A 68 -20.54 -0.85 -9.79
C ALA A 68 -20.89 0.58 -10.23
N PHE A 69 -20.06 1.56 -9.89
CA PHE A 69 -20.22 2.98 -10.21
C PHE A 69 -19.31 3.45 -11.35
N SER A 70 -18.57 2.54 -11.98
CA SER A 70 -17.70 2.88 -13.10
C SER A 70 -18.52 3.39 -14.30
N LEU A 71 -18.02 4.42 -14.96
CA LEU A 71 -18.61 4.91 -16.22
C LEU A 71 -18.45 3.90 -17.37
N GLN A 72 -17.39 3.11 -17.33
CA GLN A 72 -17.11 2.07 -18.33
C GLN A 72 -17.76 0.76 -17.90
N LYS A 73 -18.35 0.05 -18.85
CA LYS A 73 -18.98 -1.26 -18.60
C LYS A 73 -17.95 -2.33 -18.23
N GLN A 74 -16.77 -2.25 -18.81
CA GLN A 74 -15.68 -3.19 -18.55
C GLN A 74 -14.34 -2.48 -18.67
N GLY A 75 -13.33 -3.01 -18.00
CA GLY A 75 -11.97 -2.50 -18.09
C GLY A 75 -10.94 -3.58 -17.79
N PHE A 76 -9.79 -3.37 -18.37
CA PHE A 76 -8.61 -4.21 -18.19
C PHE A 76 -7.43 -3.31 -17.86
N SER A 77 -6.58 -3.74 -16.94
CA SER A 77 -5.35 -3.03 -16.60
C SER A 77 -4.19 -3.99 -16.38
N VAL A 78 -3.03 -3.51 -16.75
CA VAL A 78 -1.74 -4.15 -16.46
C VAL A 78 -0.84 -3.10 -15.85
N SER A 79 -0.17 -3.43 -14.78
CA SER A 79 0.89 -2.61 -14.21
C SER A 79 2.15 -3.45 -13.99
N TYR A 80 3.27 -2.80 -14.15
CA TYR A 80 4.58 -3.32 -13.80
C TYR A 80 5.34 -2.22 -13.07
N THR A 81 5.74 -2.51 -11.84
CA THR A 81 6.42 -1.55 -10.97
C THR A 81 7.73 -2.15 -10.51
N PRO A 82 8.87 -1.69 -11.05
CA PRO A 82 10.17 -1.97 -10.47
C PRO A 82 10.22 -1.39 -9.05
N TYR A 83 10.69 -2.15 -8.10
CA TYR A 83 10.69 -1.76 -6.70
C TYR A 83 12.10 -1.82 -6.13
N LEU A 84 12.48 -0.81 -5.33
CA LEU A 84 13.80 -0.71 -4.69
C LEU A 84 14.99 -0.80 -5.67
N THR A 85 14.85 -0.28 -6.88
CA THR A 85 15.87 -0.37 -7.96
C THR A 85 17.24 0.21 -7.61
N SER A 86 17.31 1.06 -6.59
CA SER A 86 18.57 1.59 -6.06
C SER A 86 19.34 0.60 -5.17
N ILE A 87 18.68 -0.46 -4.73
CA ILE A 87 19.23 -1.45 -3.78
C ILE A 87 19.31 -2.83 -4.44
N ALA A 88 18.28 -3.20 -5.21
CA ALA A 88 18.19 -4.48 -5.90
C ALA A 88 17.53 -4.28 -7.27
N ASN A 89 18.12 -4.83 -8.31
CA ASN A 89 17.67 -4.61 -9.69
C ASN A 89 16.49 -5.52 -10.09
N ASP A 90 16.22 -6.57 -9.31
CA ASP A 90 15.36 -7.67 -9.72
C ASP A 90 14.03 -7.70 -8.98
N ILE A 91 13.79 -6.77 -8.03
CA ILE A 91 12.54 -6.70 -7.30
C ILE A 91 11.49 -5.98 -8.15
N SER A 92 10.39 -6.66 -8.41
CA SER A 92 9.32 -6.09 -9.22
C SER A 92 7.95 -6.57 -8.79
N LEU A 93 6.95 -5.71 -8.98
CA LEU A 93 5.54 -6.01 -8.76
C LEU A 93 4.80 -5.95 -10.08
N GLY A 94 4.18 -7.07 -10.46
CA GLY A 94 3.28 -7.15 -11.60
C GLY A 94 1.83 -7.28 -11.13
N GLN A 95 0.90 -6.63 -11.81
CA GLN A 95 -0.52 -6.78 -11.56
C GLN A 95 -1.31 -6.74 -12.86
N ILE A 96 -2.29 -7.62 -12.95
CA ILE A 96 -3.30 -7.63 -14.01
C ILE A 96 -4.66 -7.58 -13.34
N THR A 97 -5.56 -6.75 -13.83
CA THR A 97 -6.93 -6.66 -13.32
C THR A 97 -7.92 -6.60 -14.48
N TYR A 98 -9.02 -7.30 -14.33
CA TYR A 98 -10.17 -7.22 -15.20
C TYR A 98 -11.43 -6.99 -14.38
N TYR A 99 -12.32 -6.11 -14.83
CA TYR A 99 -13.63 -5.95 -14.24
C TYR A 99 -14.73 -5.87 -15.32
N ASN A 100 -15.94 -6.25 -14.93
CA ASN A 100 -17.14 -6.08 -15.74
C ASN A 100 -18.29 -5.64 -14.83
N ARG A 101 -18.91 -4.50 -15.17
CA ARG A 101 -20.11 -4.01 -14.52
C ARG A 101 -21.33 -4.67 -15.15
N ILE A 102 -22.09 -5.40 -14.37
CA ILE A 102 -23.30 -6.09 -14.80
C ILE A 102 -24.47 -5.09 -14.87
N ASN A 103 -24.67 -4.31 -13.82
CA ASN A 103 -25.69 -3.28 -13.69
C ASN A 103 -25.20 -2.15 -12.75
N GLU A 104 -26.09 -1.21 -12.41
CA GLU A 104 -25.79 -0.06 -11.55
C GLU A 104 -25.43 -0.41 -10.10
N ARG A 105 -25.65 -1.65 -9.69
CA ARG A 105 -25.44 -2.13 -8.31
C ARG A 105 -24.50 -3.30 -8.21
N SER A 106 -24.11 -3.87 -9.36
CA SER A 106 -23.36 -5.13 -9.38
C SER A 106 -22.26 -5.08 -10.43
N ALA A 107 -21.10 -5.48 -10.01
CA ALA A 107 -19.94 -5.73 -10.87
C ALA A 107 -19.20 -6.96 -10.36
N PHE A 108 -18.47 -7.62 -11.24
CA PHE A 108 -17.45 -8.57 -10.82
C PHE A 108 -16.07 -8.10 -11.30
N ALA A 109 -15.05 -8.47 -10.56
CA ALA A 109 -13.67 -8.19 -10.94
C ALA A 109 -12.77 -9.32 -10.43
N GLY A 110 -11.64 -9.48 -11.11
CA GLY A 110 -10.58 -10.38 -10.70
C GLY A 110 -9.24 -9.73 -10.97
N SER A 111 -8.28 -10.00 -10.09
CA SER A 111 -6.91 -9.56 -10.27
C SER A 111 -5.92 -10.66 -9.95
N LEU A 112 -4.81 -10.63 -10.66
CA LEU A 112 -3.63 -11.43 -10.36
C LEU A 112 -2.49 -10.46 -10.05
N ARG A 113 -1.81 -10.70 -8.92
CA ARG A 113 -0.64 -9.94 -8.52
C ARG A 113 0.53 -10.88 -8.34
N TYR A 114 1.65 -10.52 -8.90
CA TYR A 114 2.93 -11.22 -8.77
C TYR A 114 3.96 -10.26 -8.16
N PHE A 115 4.72 -10.75 -7.20
CA PHE A 115 5.82 -10.02 -6.60
C PHE A 115 7.09 -10.87 -6.69
N GLY A 116 8.04 -10.42 -7.50
CA GLY A 116 9.37 -11.01 -7.60
C GLY A 116 10.28 -10.39 -6.55
N LEU A 117 10.90 -11.23 -5.74
CA LEU A 117 11.87 -10.79 -4.72
C LEU A 117 13.28 -10.65 -5.27
N GLY A 118 13.48 -11.00 -6.54
CA GLY A 118 14.81 -11.05 -7.15
C GLY A 118 15.68 -12.16 -6.57
N ASP A 119 16.94 -12.13 -6.93
CA ASP A 119 17.93 -13.09 -6.48
C ASP A 119 18.39 -12.80 -5.04
N ILE A 120 18.29 -13.79 -4.18
CA ILE A 120 18.70 -13.68 -2.77
C ILE A 120 20.07 -14.37 -2.60
N GLN A 121 21.08 -13.60 -2.27
CA GLN A 121 22.41 -14.13 -1.97
C GLN A 121 22.46 -14.62 -0.53
N LEU A 122 22.70 -15.92 -0.35
CA LEU A 122 22.94 -16.50 0.96
C LEU A 122 24.39 -16.27 1.36
N THR A 123 24.59 -15.85 2.60
CA THR A 123 25.93 -15.65 3.20
C THR A 123 26.07 -16.51 4.44
N ASP A 124 27.31 -16.87 4.77
CA ASP A 124 27.62 -17.51 6.04
C ASP A 124 27.61 -16.51 7.22
N ALA A 125 27.86 -16.99 8.42
CA ALA A 125 27.90 -16.15 9.63
C ALA A 125 29.00 -15.07 9.62
N VAL A 126 29.94 -15.15 8.70
CA VAL A 126 31.06 -14.21 8.54
C VAL A 126 30.83 -13.26 7.35
N GLY A 127 29.70 -13.44 6.62
CA GLY A 127 29.35 -12.59 5.46
C GLY A 127 29.91 -13.08 4.13
N THR A 128 30.49 -14.28 4.07
CA THR A 128 31.00 -14.85 2.81
C THR A 128 29.84 -15.35 1.95
N PRO A 129 29.77 -14.97 0.67
CA PRO A 129 28.69 -15.44 -0.21
C PRO A 129 28.79 -16.97 -0.42
N LEU A 130 27.69 -17.67 -0.17
CA LEU A 130 27.61 -19.14 -0.34
C LEU A 130 26.96 -19.49 -1.68
N THR A 131 25.74 -19.05 -1.90
CA THR A 131 24.98 -19.34 -3.12
C THR A 131 23.89 -18.31 -3.33
N THR A 132 23.40 -18.21 -4.56
CA THR A 132 22.26 -17.37 -4.90
C THR A 132 21.02 -18.25 -5.05
N VAL A 133 19.91 -17.85 -4.46
CA VAL A 133 18.62 -18.52 -4.58
C VAL A 133 17.67 -17.57 -5.29
N SER A 134 17.10 -18.04 -6.41
CA SER A 134 16.03 -17.36 -7.14
C SER A 134 14.71 -17.98 -6.69
N PRO A 135 13.85 -17.24 -5.97
CA PRO A 135 12.55 -17.72 -5.51
C PRO A 135 11.50 -17.79 -6.64
#